data_0ada4823f998e5da52560db63cede8bc
#
_entry.id   0ada4823f998e5da52560db63cede8bc
#
_cell.length_a   1.000
_cell.length_b   1.000
_cell.length_c   1.000
_cell.angle_alpha   90.00
_cell.angle_beta   90.00
_cell.angle_gamma   90.00
#
_symmetry.space_group_name_H-M   'P 1'
#
loop_
_entity.id
_entity.type
_entity.pdbx_description
1 polymer ?
#
loop_
_entity_poly.entity_id
_entity_poly.type
_entity_poly.pdbx_seq_one_letter_code
_entity_poly.pdbx_strand_id
1 'polypeptide(L)'
;GIQKAYAVEPTTALRIAPMIVQSADRYNVDPLLVAAVIRQESSYRNYAVSPAGAIGLTQVIPRYWQQTCPGDLFEEINNINCGTYILASYNQKAESWPKALAYYNVGPTGYHSTWKMKRQGKKYAKQVKAHQKNLKDAL
;
A
#
# COMPACT_ATOMS: atom_id res chain seq x y z
N GLY A 1 -1.99 -3.54 -17.72
CA GLY A 1 -1.64 -3.15 -16.36
C GLY A 1 -2.54 -3.76 -15.31
N ILE A 2 -2.98 -2.94 -14.38
CA ILE A 2 -3.77 -3.41 -13.23
C ILE A 2 -5.10 -4.02 -13.62
N GLN A 3 -5.71 -3.55 -14.70
CA GLN A 3 -6.96 -4.09 -15.18
C GLN A 3 -6.84 -5.59 -15.47
N LYS A 4 -5.80 -5.97 -16.20
CA LYS A 4 -5.57 -7.36 -16.59
C LYS A 4 -5.04 -8.19 -15.43
N ALA A 5 -4.03 -7.68 -14.72
CA ALA A 5 -3.36 -8.42 -13.66
C ALA A 5 -4.26 -8.70 -12.46
N TYR A 6 -5.12 -7.73 -12.12
CA TYR A 6 -5.91 -7.79 -10.88
C TYR A 6 -7.41 -7.82 -11.11
N ALA A 7 -7.85 -7.94 -12.34
CA ALA A 7 -9.27 -7.93 -12.72
C ALA A 7 -10.01 -6.68 -12.23
N VAL A 8 -9.33 -5.53 -12.28
CA VAL A 8 -9.92 -4.24 -11.91
C VAL A 8 -10.75 -3.73 -13.07
N GLU A 9 -11.92 -3.14 -12.77
CA GLU A 9 -12.77 -2.56 -13.81
C GLU A 9 -12.02 -1.51 -14.61
N PRO A 10 -12.25 -1.44 -15.96
CA PRO A 10 -11.53 -0.48 -16.80
C PRO A 10 -11.63 0.97 -16.34
N THR A 11 -12.83 1.41 -15.92
CA THR A 11 -13.01 2.79 -15.44
C THR A 11 -12.24 3.07 -14.17
N THR A 12 -12.20 2.12 -13.25
CA THR A 12 -11.42 2.23 -12.01
C THR A 12 -9.93 2.26 -12.33
N ALA A 13 -9.46 1.38 -13.21
CA ALA A 13 -8.05 1.33 -13.60
C ALA A 13 -7.61 2.64 -14.23
N LEU A 14 -8.41 3.19 -15.16
CA LEU A 14 -8.11 4.47 -15.81
C LEU A 14 -8.03 5.63 -14.83
N ARG A 15 -8.89 5.62 -13.80
CA ARG A 15 -8.91 6.68 -12.79
C ARG A 15 -7.74 6.57 -11.82
N ILE A 16 -7.43 5.37 -11.37
CA ILE A 16 -6.46 5.15 -10.28
C ILE A 16 -5.01 5.11 -10.79
N ALA A 17 -4.76 4.55 -11.97
CA ALA A 17 -3.39 4.38 -12.47
C ALA A 17 -2.58 5.67 -12.50
N PRO A 18 -3.10 6.82 -13.01
CA PRO A 18 -2.34 8.06 -12.97
C PRO A 18 -2.02 8.54 -11.56
N MET A 19 -2.92 8.30 -10.60
CA MET A 19 -2.70 8.67 -9.20
C MET A 19 -1.56 7.86 -8.60
N ILE A 20 -1.49 6.57 -8.93
CA ILE A 20 -0.41 5.70 -8.48
C ILE A 20 0.93 6.20 -9.02
N VAL A 21 1.00 6.48 -10.32
CA VAL A 21 2.22 6.95 -10.96
C VAL A 21 2.68 8.27 -10.33
N GLN A 22 1.75 9.19 -10.12
CA GLN A 22 2.05 10.50 -9.53
C GLN A 22 2.62 10.36 -8.11
N SER A 23 1.98 9.58 -7.27
CA SER A 23 2.44 9.37 -5.88
C SER A 23 3.77 8.63 -5.83
N ALA A 24 3.92 7.60 -6.66
CA ALA A 24 5.15 6.82 -6.74
C ALA A 24 6.33 7.71 -7.16
N ASP A 25 6.12 8.56 -8.15
CA ASP A 25 7.14 9.51 -8.60
C ASP A 25 7.50 10.50 -7.49
N ARG A 26 6.49 11.03 -6.80
CA ARG A 26 6.68 12.00 -5.73
C ARG A 26 7.56 11.48 -4.60
N TYR A 27 7.38 10.22 -4.22
CA TYR A 27 8.08 9.63 -3.07
C TYR A 27 9.17 8.64 -3.47
N ASN A 28 9.48 8.56 -4.75
CA ASN A 28 10.53 7.69 -5.30
C ASN A 28 10.31 6.21 -4.93
N VAL A 29 9.09 5.75 -5.15
CA VAL A 29 8.69 4.35 -4.97
C VAL A 29 8.35 3.77 -6.34
N ASP A 30 8.63 2.49 -6.55
CA ASP A 30 8.23 1.80 -7.77
C ASP A 30 6.70 1.81 -7.89
N PRO A 31 6.12 2.34 -8.97
CA PRO A 31 4.67 2.37 -9.13
C PRO A 31 4.04 0.97 -9.13
N LEU A 32 4.76 -0.04 -9.59
CA LEU A 32 4.27 -1.42 -9.55
C LEU A 32 4.13 -1.91 -8.10
N LEU A 33 5.00 -1.44 -7.21
CA LEU A 33 4.91 -1.77 -5.79
C LEU A 33 3.69 -1.10 -5.15
N VAL A 34 3.46 0.17 -5.44
CA VAL A 34 2.28 0.89 -4.94
C VAL A 34 1.01 0.19 -5.41
N ALA A 35 0.95 -0.17 -6.69
CA ALA A 35 -0.20 -0.87 -7.27
C ALA A 35 -0.43 -2.22 -6.56
N ALA A 36 0.64 -2.92 -6.23
CA ALA A 36 0.57 -4.22 -5.54
C ALA A 36 0.07 -4.07 -4.10
N VAL A 37 0.50 -3.01 -3.41
CA VAL A 37 0.01 -2.71 -2.05
C VAL A 37 -1.50 -2.46 -2.07
N ILE A 38 -1.98 -1.66 -3.02
CA ILE A 38 -3.41 -1.39 -3.16
C ILE A 38 -4.18 -2.71 -3.43
N ARG A 39 -3.64 -3.58 -4.27
CA ARG A 39 -4.24 -4.89 -4.53
C ARG A 39 -4.36 -5.71 -3.24
N GLN A 40 -3.31 -5.74 -2.44
CA GLN A 40 -3.29 -6.50 -1.18
C GLN A 40 -4.22 -5.89 -0.14
N GLU A 41 -4.24 -4.56 -0.03
CA GLU A 41 -4.97 -3.89 1.05
C GLU A 41 -6.46 -3.79 0.81
N SER A 42 -6.87 -3.44 -0.40
CA SER A 42 -8.28 -3.12 -0.67
C SER A 42 -8.84 -3.81 -1.91
N SER A 43 -8.00 -4.43 -2.74
CA SER A 43 -8.40 -4.90 -4.07
C SER A 43 -9.07 -3.78 -4.87
N TYR A 44 -8.55 -2.56 -4.75
CA TYR A 44 -9.06 -1.38 -5.47
C TYR A 44 -10.47 -0.94 -5.06
N ARG A 45 -10.93 -1.34 -3.86
CA ARG A 45 -12.20 -0.87 -3.29
C ARG A 45 -11.94 0.36 -2.45
N ASN A 46 -12.34 1.53 -2.98
CA ASN A 46 -11.99 2.83 -2.37
C ASN A 46 -12.70 3.15 -1.06
N TYR A 47 -13.74 2.40 -0.70
CA TYR A 47 -14.45 2.59 0.57
C TYR A 47 -14.19 1.44 1.55
N ALA A 48 -13.13 0.65 1.33
CA ALA A 48 -12.80 -0.44 2.25
C ALA A 48 -12.44 0.10 3.62
N VAL A 49 -13.01 -0.50 4.67
CA VAL A 49 -12.71 -0.17 6.07
C VAL A 49 -12.46 -1.46 6.81
N SER A 50 -11.31 -1.55 7.48
CA SER A 50 -10.98 -2.74 8.27
C SER A 50 -11.53 -2.63 9.70
N PRO A 51 -11.63 -3.77 10.44
CA PRO A 51 -12.01 -3.72 11.85
C PRO A 51 -11.10 -2.85 12.71
N ALA A 52 -9.83 -2.71 12.33
CA ALA A 52 -8.86 -1.88 13.06
C ALA A 52 -8.96 -0.39 12.70
N GLY A 53 -9.85 -0.02 11.78
CA GLY A 53 -10.02 1.38 11.38
C GLY A 53 -9.15 1.83 10.23
N ALA A 54 -8.52 0.90 9.52
CA ALA A 54 -7.79 1.23 8.28
C ALA A 54 -8.79 1.54 7.17
N ILE A 55 -8.53 2.58 6.39
CA ILE A 55 -9.49 3.03 5.38
C ILE A 55 -8.84 3.21 4.01
N GLY A 56 -9.67 3.02 2.98
CA GLY A 56 -9.36 3.38 1.60
C GLY A 56 -8.44 2.41 0.89
N LEU A 57 -7.97 2.85 -0.27
CA LEU A 57 -7.21 2.02 -1.20
C LEU A 57 -5.94 1.42 -0.60
N THR A 58 -5.21 2.20 0.20
CA THR A 58 -3.96 1.75 0.83
C THR A 58 -4.13 1.35 2.29
N GLN A 59 -5.36 1.43 2.82
CA GLN A 59 -5.70 1.02 4.19
C GLN A 59 -4.85 1.72 5.24
N VAL A 60 -4.86 3.04 5.23
CA VAL A 60 -4.20 3.84 6.26
C VAL A 60 -5.13 4.01 7.47
N ILE A 61 -4.54 4.10 8.65
CA ILE A 61 -5.28 4.28 9.90
C ILE A 61 -5.21 5.75 10.29
N PRO A 62 -6.33 6.51 10.19
CA PRO A 62 -6.30 7.96 10.45
C PRO A 62 -5.79 8.32 11.84
N ARG A 63 -6.09 7.50 12.84
CA ARG A 63 -5.64 7.72 14.22
C ARG A 63 -4.13 7.91 14.29
N TYR A 64 -3.37 7.22 13.46
CA TYR A 64 -1.90 7.30 13.46
C TYR A 64 -1.36 8.31 12.43
N TRP A 65 -2.06 8.54 11.34
CA TRP A 65 -1.48 9.23 10.19
C TRP A 65 -2.18 10.53 9.79
N GLN A 66 -3.35 10.87 10.36
CA GLN A 66 -4.11 12.06 9.93
C GLN A 66 -3.32 13.36 10.08
N GLN A 67 -2.52 13.50 11.13
CA GLN A 67 -1.70 14.71 11.31
C GLN A 67 -0.59 14.81 10.28
N THR A 68 -0.01 13.67 9.90
CA THR A 68 1.05 13.61 8.88
C THR A 68 0.48 13.76 7.48
N CYS A 69 -0.70 13.22 7.25
CA CYS A 69 -1.38 13.22 5.95
C CYS A 69 -2.70 13.99 6.07
N PRO A 70 -2.66 15.33 6.01
CA PRO A 70 -3.89 16.12 6.17
C PRO A 70 -4.83 15.92 4.99
N GLY A 71 -6.11 16.21 5.25
CA GLY A 71 -7.16 16.06 4.26
C GLY A 71 -7.99 14.80 4.47
N ASP A 72 -8.99 14.62 3.61
CA ASP A 72 -9.89 13.47 3.69
C ASP A 72 -9.18 12.23 3.16
N LEU A 73 -8.92 11.27 4.06
CA LEU A 73 -8.23 10.02 3.68
C LEU A 73 -9.14 9.03 2.95
N PHE A 74 -10.43 9.32 2.82
CA PHE A 74 -11.30 8.58 1.90
C PHE A 74 -11.16 9.07 0.45
N GLU A 75 -10.65 10.28 0.23
CA GLU A 75 -10.34 10.72 -1.13
C GLU A 75 -9.16 9.90 -1.67
N GLU A 76 -9.34 9.39 -2.89
CA GLU A 76 -8.40 8.44 -3.47
C GLU A 76 -6.98 9.00 -3.55
N ILE A 77 -6.82 10.21 -4.06
CA ILE A 77 -5.47 10.79 -4.22
C ILE A 77 -4.79 11.03 -2.86
N ASN A 78 -5.54 11.52 -1.87
CA ASN A 78 -5.00 11.72 -0.54
C ASN A 78 -4.60 10.41 0.10
N ASN A 79 -5.42 9.38 -0.09
CA ASN A 79 -5.16 8.04 0.46
C ASN A 79 -3.91 7.42 -0.16
N ILE A 80 -3.80 7.44 -1.49
CA ILE A 80 -2.64 6.88 -2.19
C ILE A 80 -1.36 7.65 -1.82
N ASN A 81 -1.42 8.98 -1.76
CA ASN A 81 -0.27 9.78 -1.34
C ASN A 81 0.18 9.41 0.08
N CYS A 82 -0.76 9.28 0.99
CA CYS A 82 -0.46 8.93 2.38
C CYS A 82 0.17 7.55 2.49
N GLY A 83 -0.44 6.54 1.89
CA GLY A 83 0.08 5.18 1.90
C GLY A 83 1.46 5.07 1.27
N THR A 84 1.67 5.75 0.15
CA THR A 84 2.98 5.76 -0.52
C THR A 84 4.03 6.45 0.34
N TYR A 85 3.68 7.56 0.97
CA TYR A 85 4.57 8.26 1.91
C TYR A 85 4.98 7.34 3.07
N ILE A 86 4.01 6.65 3.67
CA ILE A 86 4.28 5.73 4.79
C ILE A 86 5.25 4.63 4.37
N LEU A 87 5.00 4.03 3.22
CA LEU A 87 5.85 2.95 2.71
C LEU A 87 7.28 3.46 2.45
N ALA A 88 7.42 4.63 1.81
CA ALA A 88 8.72 5.23 1.56
C ALA A 88 9.45 5.53 2.86
N SER A 89 8.75 6.05 3.86
CA SER A 89 9.32 6.36 5.18
C SER A 89 9.83 5.10 5.87
N TYR A 90 9.06 4.02 5.80
CA TYR A 90 9.49 2.75 6.38
C TYR A 90 10.69 2.16 5.65
N ASN A 91 10.79 2.36 4.33
CA ASN A 91 11.96 1.90 3.60
C ASN A 91 13.22 2.67 3.98
N GLN A 92 13.11 3.97 4.23
CA GLN A 92 14.25 4.76 4.73
C GLN A 92 14.74 4.22 6.08
N LYS A 93 13.81 3.87 6.96
CA LYS A 93 14.14 3.33 8.28
C LYS A 93 14.70 1.91 8.20
N ALA A 94 14.10 1.06 7.40
CA ALA A 94 14.45 -0.36 7.33
C ALA A 94 15.59 -0.66 6.37
N GLU A 95 15.81 0.20 5.39
CA GLU A 95 16.78 0.00 4.30
C GLU A 95 16.57 -1.34 3.59
N SER A 96 15.29 -1.74 3.45
CA SER A 96 14.91 -3.01 2.84
C SER A 96 13.44 -2.93 2.48
N TRP A 97 13.10 -3.14 1.21
CA TRP A 97 11.70 -3.14 0.78
C TRP A 97 10.88 -4.26 1.41
N PRO A 98 11.36 -5.51 1.49
CA PRO A 98 10.59 -6.55 2.19
C PRO A 98 10.30 -6.19 3.65
N LYS A 99 11.28 -5.62 4.35
CA LYS A 99 11.09 -5.22 5.74
C LYS A 99 10.16 -4.01 5.86
N ALA A 100 10.26 -3.06 4.92
CA ALA A 100 9.35 -1.91 4.86
C ALA A 100 7.91 -2.36 4.66
N LEU A 101 7.67 -3.34 3.81
CA LEU A 101 6.35 -3.92 3.58
C LEU A 101 5.84 -4.61 4.84
N ALA A 102 6.69 -5.33 5.54
CA ALA A 102 6.32 -5.94 6.82
C ALA A 102 5.93 -4.88 7.84
N TYR A 103 6.70 -3.79 7.93
CA TYR A 103 6.37 -2.65 8.79
C TYR A 103 5.03 -2.01 8.41
N TYR A 104 4.75 -1.94 7.13
CA TYR A 104 3.49 -1.39 6.65
C TYR A 104 2.30 -2.18 7.20
N ASN A 105 2.43 -3.49 7.28
CA ASN A 105 1.36 -4.38 7.76
C ASN A 105 1.25 -4.41 9.29
N VAL A 106 2.35 -4.64 10.01
CA VAL A 106 2.31 -4.86 11.47
C VAL A 106 2.93 -3.73 12.27
N GLY A 107 3.48 -2.71 11.61
CA GLY A 107 4.22 -1.63 12.26
C GLY A 107 5.62 -2.05 12.67
N PRO A 108 6.56 -1.09 12.83
CA PRO A 108 7.91 -1.41 13.30
C PRO A 108 7.91 -2.05 14.69
N THR A 109 7.12 -1.51 15.62
CA THR A 109 7.00 -2.04 16.96
C THR A 109 6.43 -3.47 16.94
N GLY A 110 5.37 -3.67 16.15
CA GLY A 110 4.77 -5.00 16.00
C GLY A 110 5.76 -6.01 15.44
N TYR A 111 6.50 -5.63 14.41
CA TYR A 111 7.49 -6.51 13.77
C TYR A 111 8.54 -7.02 14.76
N HIS A 112 8.93 -6.17 15.72
CA HIS A 112 9.95 -6.51 16.71
C HIS A 112 9.37 -7.01 18.03
N SER A 113 8.04 -7.15 18.14
CA SER A 113 7.39 -7.52 19.39
C SER A 113 7.36 -9.02 19.64
N THR A 114 6.77 -9.78 18.73
CA THR A 114 6.62 -11.23 18.87
C THR A 114 7.03 -11.94 17.59
N TRP A 115 7.34 -13.21 17.72
CA TRP A 115 7.68 -14.04 16.58
C TRP A 115 6.48 -14.19 15.63
N LYS A 116 5.28 -14.27 16.20
CA LYS A 116 4.04 -14.37 15.42
C LYS A 116 3.82 -13.13 14.56
N MET A 117 4.01 -11.94 15.13
CA MET A 117 3.83 -10.68 14.40
C MET A 117 4.89 -10.51 13.31
N LYS A 118 6.14 -10.87 13.60
CA LYS A 118 7.20 -10.84 12.60
C LYS A 118 6.87 -11.75 11.42
N ARG A 119 6.38 -12.94 11.69
CA ARG A 119 5.99 -13.91 10.65
C ARG A 119 4.84 -13.36 9.80
N GLN A 120 3.85 -12.74 10.45
CA GLN A 120 2.73 -12.12 9.75
C GLN A 120 3.19 -11.04 8.78
N GLY A 121 4.08 -10.15 9.24
CA GLY A 121 4.64 -9.09 8.40
C GLY A 121 5.40 -9.64 7.20
N LYS A 122 6.21 -10.67 7.41
CA LYS A 122 6.96 -11.32 6.33
C LYS A 122 6.02 -11.98 5.32
N LYS A 123 4.93 -12.60 5.78
CA LYS A 123 3.93 -13.19 4.89
C LYS A 123 3.27 -12.12 4.03
N TYR A 124 2.90 -11.00 4.63
CA TYR A 124 2.34 -9.86 3.91
C TYR A 124 3.31 -9.40 2.82
N ALA A 125 4.59 -9.21 3.17
CA ALA A 125 5.59 -8.77 2.21
C ALA A 125 5.69 -9.72 1.01
N LYS A 126 5.65 -11.01 1.24
CA LYS A 126 5.68 -12.01 0.16
C LYS A 126 4.44 -11.91 -0.72
N GLN A 127 3.28 -11.70 -0.14
CA GLN A 127 2.02 -11.55 -0.89
C GLN A 127 2.07 -10.32 -1.80
N VAL A 128 2.55 -9.19 -1.27
CA VAL A 128 2.68 -7.96 -2.06
C VAL A 128 3.68 -8.16 -3.20
N LYS A 129 4.81 -8.78 -2.93
CA LYS A 129 5.82 -9.04 -3.97
C LYS A 129 5.27 -9.95 -5.07
N ALA A 130 4.44 -10.92 -4.71
CA ALA A 130 3.78 -11.77 -5.70
C ALA A 130 2.81 -10.95 -6.57
N HIS A 131 2.05 -10.03 -6.00
CA HIS A 131 1.18 -9.14 -6.76
C HIS A 131 2.00 -8.24 -7.70
N GLN A 132 3.13 -7.73 -7.22
CA GLN A 132 4.03 -6.90 -8.03
C GLN A 132 4.54 -7.68 -9.25
N LYS A 133 4.95 -8.92 -9.04
CA LYS A 133 5.42 -9.79 -10.11
C LYS A 133 4.31 -10.07 -11.12
N ASN A 134 3.11 -10.37 -10.65
CA ASN A 134 1.96 -10.61 -11.53
C ASN A 134 1.66 -9.39 -12.41
N LEU A 135 1.75 -8.20 -11.84
CA LEU A 135 1.53 -6.97 -12.59
C LEU A 135 2.63 -6.77 -13.63
N LYS A 136 3.88 -6.98 -13.26
CA LYS A 136 5.02 -6.84 -14.16
C LYS A 136 4.88 -7.80 -15.34
N ASP A 137 4.48 -9.05 -15.08
CA ASP A 137 4.30 -10.07 -16.11
C ASP A 137 3.13 -9.75 -17.06
N ALA A 138 2.19 -8.92 -16.63
CA ALA A 138 1.02 -8.53 -17.41
C ALA A 138 1.22 -7.24 -18.23
N LEU A 139 2.39 -6.61 -18.13
CA LEU A 139 2.68 -5.38 -18.89
C LEU A 139 3.07 -5.66 -20.34
#